data_34e88f603006bd8fc29963e13432ce0c
#
_entry.id   34e88f603006bd8fc29963e13432ce0c
#
_cell.length_a   1.000
_cell.length_b   1.000
_cell.length_c   1.000
_cell.angle_alpha   90.00
_cell.angle_beta   90.00
_cell.angle_gamma   90.00
#
_symmetry.space_group_name_H-M   'P 1'
#
loop_
_entity.id
_entity.type
_entity.pdbx_description
1 polymer ?
#
loop_
_entity_poly.entity_id
_entity_poly.type
_entity_poly.pdbx_seq_one_letter_code
_entity_poly.pdbx_strand_id
1 'polypeptide(L)'
;MDESGVSHYSNVPTDQRYVLVFDGGSEPHNVQPKQQELVKNNATGDTQDSETSSKITLQNQTVSKSDSGVNDVFTEQALFAHIEKTALAHQVNSALIQAVVEVESAYHAKARSKKGAQGLMQLMPATATRFGVNDPLNPMQNVEGGAKYLRYLLNLYDNDLMLTLAAYNAGEQAVLKYGNRVPPYKETMQYVPKVINKYKKILAQQQTKKI
;
A
#
# COMPACT_ATOMS: atom_id res chain seq x y z
N MET A 1 -12.98 -26.91 -0.93
CA MET A 1 -14.09 -26.89 0.01
C MET A 1 -13.86 -28.04 0.94
N ASP A 2 -13.82 -27.79 2.24
CA ASP A 2 -13.84 -28.86 3.25
C ASP A 2 -15.28 -29.39 3.45
N GLU A 3 -15.44 -30.39 4.31
CA GLU A 3 -16.73 -30.99 4.60
C GLU A 3 -17.78 -30.02 5.19
N SER A 4 -17.36 -28.80 5.58
CA SER A 4 -18.22 -27.70 6.05
C SER A 4 -18.56 -26.68 4.97
N GLY A 5 -18.15 -26.89 3.72
CA GLY A 5 -18.42 -26.00 2.60
C GLY A 5 -17.56 -24.74 2.55
N VAL A 6 -16.51 -24.65 3.37
CA VAL A 6 -15.58 -23.52 3.41
C VAL A 6 -14.49 -23.72 2.35
N SER A 7 -14.33 -22.74 1.47
CA SER A 7 -13.25 -22.73 0.47
C SER A 7 -11.95 -22.30 1.13
N HIS A 8 -11.02 -23.22 1.31
CA HIS A 8 -9.65 -22.91 1.73
C HIS A 8 -8.82 -22.51 0.51
N TYR A 9 -8.40 -21.24 0.45
CA TYR A 9 -7.49 -20.74 -0.57
C TYR A 9 -6.05 -20.83 -0.06
N SER A 10 -5.46 -22.03 -0.13
CA SER A 10 -4.09 -22.31 0.39
C SER A 10 -2.99 -22.19 -0.67
N ASN A 11 -3.27 -21.72 -1.87
CA ASN A 11 -2.26 -21.63 -2.93
C ASN A 11 -2.02 -20.18 -3.35
N VAL A 12 -1.21 -19.45 -2.55
CA VAL A 12 -0.48 -18.31 -3.07
C VAL A 12 0.81 -18.83 -3.68
N PRO A 13 1.12 -18.59 -4.98
CA PRO A 13 2.39 -19.00 -5.56
C PRO A 13 3.53 -18.35 -4.78
N THR A 14 4.46 -19.16 -4.25
CA THR A 14 5.66 -18.68 -3.58
C THR A 14 6.60 -18.09 -4.64
N ASP A 15 6.71 -16.76 -4.67
CA ASP A 15 7.90 -16.12 -5.25
C ASP A 15 9.07 -16.43 -4.30
N GLN A 16 10.20 -16.95 -4.80
CA GLN A 16 11.38 -17.29 -3.98
C GLN A 16 11.94 -16.11 -3.17
N ARG A 17 11.50 -14.89 -3.46
CA ARG A 17 11.83 -13.68 -2.71
C ARG A 17 10.92 -13.44 -1.50
N TYR A 18 9.82 -14.20 -1.39
CA TYR A 18 8.84 -14.07 -0.31
C TYR A 18 8.51 -15.47 0.18
N VAL A 19 9.24 -15.91 1.20
CA VAL A 19 8.96 -17.18 1.88
C VAL A 19 7.68 -16.98 2.69
N LEU A 20 6.55 -17.45 2.18
CA LEU A 20 5.39 -17.71 2.99
C LEU A 20 5.66 -19.02 3.75
N VAL A 21 6.08 -18.90 4.99
CA VAL A 21 6.14 -20.06 5.89
C VAL A 21 4.71 -20.37 6.32
N PHE A 22 4.05 -21.25 5.58
CA PHE A 22 2.88 -21.97 6.06
C PHE A 22 3.36 -23.31 6.57
N ASP A 23 3.63 -23.37 7.85
CA ASP A 23 3.72 -24.66 8.55
C ASP A 23 2.29 -25.06 8.96
N GLY A 24 1.82 -26.14 8.36
CA GLY A 24 0.50 -26.67 8.65
C GLY A 24 0.47 -27.33 10.02
N GLY A 25 -0.13 -26.64 10.96
CA GLY A 25 -0.54 -27.25 12.23
C GLY A 25 -0.13 -26.46 13.45
N SER A 26 -0.99 -25.60 13.92
CA SER A 26 -1.27 -25.43 15.34
C SER A 26 -2.35 -24.36 15.56
N GLU A 27 -3.04 -24.53 16.62
CA GLU A 27 -4.25 -23.92 17.14
C GLU A 27 -4.29 -22.37 17.13
N PRO A 28 -5.48 -21.74 17.23
CA PRO A 28 -5.62 -20.29 17.18
C PRO A 28 -4.95 -19.64 18.39
N HIS A 29 -3.80 -19.04 18.18
CA HIS A 29 -3.17 -18.21 19.19
C HIS A 29 -3.97 -16.93 19.39
N ASN A 30 -4.50 -16.79 20.61
CA ASN A 30 -5.10 -15.57 21.13
C ASN A 30 -4.00 -14.51 21.28
N VAL A 31 -3.80 -13.67 20.25
CA VAL A 31 -2.84 -12.57 20.30
C VAL A 31 -3.56 -11.34 20.82
N GLN A 32 -3.35 -11.05 22.09
CA GLN A 32 -3.67 -9.73 22.66
C GLN A 32 -2.75 -8.68 22.05
N PRO A 33 -3.25 -7.49 21.70
CA PRO A 33 -2.41 -6.41 21.16
C PRO A 33 -1.46 -5.91 22.27
N LYS A 34 -0.16 -6.06 22.05
CA LYS A 34 0.86 -5.39 22.86
C LYS A 34 0.74 -3.88 22.66
N GLN A 35 0.26 -3.19 23.67
CA GLN A 35 0.37 -1.74 23.77
C GLN A 35 1.86 -1.39 23.89
N GLN A 36 2.38 -0.68 22.90
CA GLN A 36 3.70 -0.05 23.04
C GLN A 36 3.54 1.18 23.91
N GLU A 37 4.20 1.14 25.08
CA GLU A 37 4.39 2.26 25.99
C GLU A 37 5.09 3.42 25.29
N LEU A 38 4.48 4.59 25.40
CA LEU A 38 5.11 5.88 25.08
C LEU A 38 6.17 6.20 26.14
N VAL A 39 7.43 6.02 25.79
CA VAL A 39 8.53 6.57 26.59
C VAL A 39 8.62 8.08 26.30
N LYS A 40 8.20 8.88 27.27
CA LYS A 40 8.48 10.32 27.35
C LYS A 40 9.94 10.50 27.74
N ASN A 41 10.76 11.00 26.87
CA ASN A 41 12.05 11.58 27.26
C ASN A 41 12.00 13.08 27.02
N ASN A 42 11.86 13.82 28.13
CA ASN A 42 12.26 15.22 28.25
C ASN A 42 13.78 15.28 28.36
N ALA A 43 14.43 16.06 27.56
CA ALA A 43 15.70 16.70 27.90
C ALA A 43 15.85 18.02 27.16
N THR A 44 15.82 19.07 27.94
CA THR A 44 16.26 20.44 27.68
C THR A 44 17.77 20.51 27.42
N GLY A 45 18.20 21.47 26.59
CA GLY A 45 19.62 21.86 26.58
C GLY A 45 20.00 22.70 25.35
N ASP A 46 20.17 23.93 25.64
CA ASP A 46 20.66 25.15 24.99
C ASP A 46 21.81 25.09 23.98
N THR A 47 21.76 26.09 23.09
CA THR A 47 22.77 27.10 22.65
C THR A 47 23.76 26.80 21.53
N GLN A 48 23.64 27.70 20.56
CA GLN A 48 24.65 28.59 19.90
C GLN A 48 25.33 28.16 18.59
N ASP A 49 25.00 28.98 17.60
CA ASP A 49 25.81 29.70 16.61
C ASP A 49 27.00 29.00 15.89
N SER A 50 26.92 28.96 14.57
CA SER A 50 27.88 29.71 13.74
C SER A 50 27.48 29.71 12.24
N GLU A 51 27.39 30.92 11.71
CA GLU A 51 27.31 31.29 10.31
C GLU A 51 28.53 30.79 9.53
N THR A 52 28.32 30.29 8.33
CA THR A 52 29.32 30.45 7.27
C THR A 52 28.62 30.59 5.93
N SER A 53 28.55 31.82 5.46
CA SER A 53 28.21 32.23 4.11
C SER A 53 29.23 31.66 3.11
N SER A 54 28.73 31.01 2.07
CA SER A 54 29.48 30.89 0.81
C SER A 54 28.57 31.27 -0.34
N LYS A 55 28.80 32.50 -0.81
CA LYS A 55 28.27 33.03 -2.06
C LYS A 55 28.82 32.21 -3.23
N ILE A 56 27.94 31.62 -4.04
CA ILE A 56 28.27 31.20 -5.39
C ILE A 56 27.41 31.99 -6.38
N THR A 57 28.14 32.68 -7.26
CA THR A 57 27.71 33.62 -8.27
C THR A 57 26.80 32.97 -9.30
N LEU A 58 25.61 33.55 -9.49
CA LEU A 58 24.71 33.29 -10.61
C LEU A 58 25.31 33.82 -11.90
N GLN A 59 25.58 32.95 -12.88
CA GLN A 59 25.68 33.35 -14.27
C GLN A 59 24.32 33.17 -14.95
N ASN A 60 23.73 34.29 -15.31
CA ASN A 60 22.56 34.39 -16.16
C ASN A 60 22.84 33.78 -17.53
N GLN A 61 22.16 32.72 -17.87
CA GLN A 61 21.90 32.38 -19.28
C GLN A 61 20.39 32.57 -19.53
N THR A 62 20.13 33.55 -20.32
CA THR A 62 18.82 33.82 -20.94
C THR A 62 18.46 32.65 -21.85
N VAL A 63 17.49 31.83 -21.42
CA VAL A 63 16.86 30.85 -22.30
C VAL A 63 15.49 31.37 -22.66
N SER A 64 15.31 31.53 -23.96
CA SER A 64 14.12 31.96 -24.65
C SER A 64 12.85 31.25 -24.14
N LYS A 65 11.80 32.02 -23.93
CA LYS A 65 10.44 31.51 -23.78
C LYS A 65 10.04 30.72 -25.03
N SER A 66 10.06 29.42 -24.94
CA SER A 66 9.21 28.57 -25.75
C SER A 66 8.09 28.07 -24.84
N ASP A 67 6.93 28.63 -25.07
CA ASP A 67 5.64 28.23 -24.52
C ASP A 67 5.35 26.82 -25.06
N SER A 68 5.69 25.83 -24.29
CA SER A 68 5.23 24.47 -24.47
C SER A 68 4.86 24.00 -23.08
N GLY A 69 3.56 23.98 -22.80
CA GLY A 69 3.00 23.37 -21.62
C GLY A 69 3.58 21.96 -21.45
N VAL A 70 4.54 21.83 -20.55
CA VAL A 70 4.95 20.54 -20.01
C VAL A 70 3.76 20.12 -19.15
N ASN A 71 2.72 19.63 -19.81
CA ASN A 71 1.79 18.74 -19.18
C ASN A 71 2.67 17.62 -18.62
N ASP A 72 2.72 17.53 -17.31
CA ASP A 72 3.34 16.44 -16.58
C ASP A 72 2.55 15.18 -16.96
N VAL A 73 2.85 14.63 -18.15
CA VAL A 73 2.21 13.42 -18.68
C VAL A 73 2.79 12.30 -17.83
N PHE A 74 2.12 12.07 -16.73
CA PHE A 74 2.32 10.90 -15.88
C PHE A 74 2.15 9.66 -16.76
N THR A 75 3.27 9.13 -17.24
CA THR A 75 3.25 7.97 -18.13
C THR A 75 2.98 6.71 -17.32
N GLU A 76 2.25 5.80 -17.91
CA GLU A 76 1.98 4.47 -17.34
C GLU A 76 3.31 3.76 -16.96
N GLN A 77 4.34 3.90 -17.77
CA GLN A 77 5.68 3.37 -17.53
C GLN A 77 6.31 3.94 -16.27
N ALA A 78 6.20 5.25 -16.03
CA ALA A 78 6.70 5.89 -14.82
C ALA A 78 5.96 5.39 -13.57
N LEU A 79 4.65 5.14 -13.67
CA LEU A 79 3.86 4.56 -12.59
C LEU A 79 4.32 3.14 -12.26
N PHE A 80 4.48 2.27 -13.26
CA PHE A 80 4.92 0.90 -13.00
C PHE A 80 6.33 0.85 -12.42
N ALA A 81 7.25 1.67 -12.92
CA ALA A 81 8.59 1.79 -12.34
C ALA A 81 8.54 2.26 -10.86
N HIS A 82 7.66 3.21 -10.56
CA HIS A 82 7.46 3.66 -9.18
C HIS A 82 6.84 2.56 -8.29
N ILE A 83 5.86 1.83 -8.79
CA ILE A 83 5.26 0.69 -8.06
C ILE A 83 6.34 -0.36 -7.73
N GLU A 84 7.21 -0.72 -8.67
CA GLU A 84 8.29 -1.67 -8.43
C GLU A 84 9.28 -1.16 -7.37
N LYS A 85 9.70 0.11 -7.46
CA LYS A 85 10.57 0.75 -6.46
C LYS A 85 9.93 0.75 -5.07
N THR A 86 8.66 1.15 -4.98
CA THR A 86 7.89 1.22 -3.72
C THR A 86 7.68 -0.17 -3.13
N ALA A 87 7.39 -1.18 -3.97
CA ALA A 87 7.24 -2.57 -3.59
C ALA A 87 8.50 -3.10 -2.89
N LEU A 88 9.68 -2.83 -3.47
CA LEU A 88 10.96 -3.20 -2.86
C LEU A 88 11.20 -2.46 -1.54
N ALA A 89 10.98 -1.14 -1.51
CA ALA A 89 11.22 -0.32 -0.32
C ALA A 89 10.36 -0.74 0.87
N HIS A 90 9.11 -1.16 0.64
CA HIS A 90 8.17 -1.54 1.69
C HIS A 90 7.96 -3.06 1.81
N GLN A 91 8.71 -3.87 1.07
CA GLN A 91 8.60 -5.34 1.11
C GLN A 91 7.16 -5.83 0.84
N VAL A 92 6.47 -5.18 -0.09
CA VAL A 92 5.15 -5.58 -0.59
C VAL A 92 5.31 -6.09 -2.02
N ASN A 93 4.61 -7.17 -2.37
CA ASN A 93 4.68 -7.66 -3.75
C ASN A 93 4.11 -6.62 -4.73
N SER A 94 4.87 -6.28 -5.79
CA SER A 94 4.45 -5.26 -6.77
C SER A 94 3.16 -5.64 -7.50
N ALA A 95 2.95 -6.92 -7.77
CA ALA A 95 1.71 -7.41 -8.36
C ALA A 95 0.50 -7.21 -7.42
N LEU A 96 0.71 -7.25 -6.09
CA LEU A 96 -0.35 -6.95 -5.12
C LEU A 96 -0.71 -5.46 -5.15
N ILE A 97 0.29 -4.58 -5.16
CA ILE A 97 0.05 -3.13 -5.29
C ILE A 97 -0.70 -2.84 -6.59
N GLN A 98 -0.26 -3.40 -7.72
CA GLN A 98 -0.93 -3.23 -9.02
C GLN A 98 -2.38 -3.74 -8.98
N ALA A 99 -2.63 -4.89 -8.36
CA ALA A 99 -3.98 -5.45 -8.24
C ALA A 99 -4.91 -4.54 -7.43
N VAL A 100 -4.42 -3.96 -6.34
CA VAL A 100 -5.18 -2.99 -5.52
C VAL A 100 -5.45 -1.73 -6.34
N VAL A 101 -4.45 -1.13 -6.98
CA VAL A 101 -4.62 0.06 -7.84
C VAL A 101 -5.67 -0.16 -8.92
N GLU A 102 -5.61 -1.30 -9.59
CA GLU A 102 -6.57 -1.62 -10.66
C GLU A 102 -8.00 -1.78 -10.14
N VAL A 103 -8.17 -2.42 -8.98
CA VAL A 103 -9.49 -2.64 -8.39
C VAL A 103 -10.07 -1.36 -7.81
N GLU A 104 -9.24 -0.52 -7.18
CA GLU A 104 -9.64 0.71 -6.51
C GLU A 104 -9.98 1.84 -7.48
N SER A 105 -9.17 2.03 -8.50
CA SER A 105 -9.28 3.20 -9.37
C SER A 105 -9.23 2.90 -10.86
N ALA A 106 -8.98 1.65 -11.27
CA ALA A 106 -8.64 1.32 -12.66
C ALA A 106 -7.54 2.25 -13.20
N TYR A 107 -6.51 2.53 -12.39
CA TYR A 107 -5.38 3.43 -12.68
C TYR A 107 -5.74 4.91 -12.86
N HIS A 108 -6.93 5.37 -12.44
CA HIS A 108 -7.30 6.78 -12.50
C HIS A 108 -6.73 7.55 -11.29
N ALA A 109 -5.63 8.27 -11.51
CA ALA A 109 -4.91 8.99 -10.44
C ALA A 109 -5.77 10.06 -9.72
N LYS A 110 -6.76 10.61 -10.40
CA LYS A 110 -7.67 11.63 -9.83
C LYS A 110 -9.00 11.05 -9.35
N ALA A 111 -9.11 9.72 -9.21
CA ALA A 111 -10.33 9.07 -8.72
C ALA A 111 -10.73 9.57 -7.33
N ARG A 112 -12.02 9.80 -7.14
CA ARG A 112 -12.61 10.16 -5.83
C ARG A 112 -13.88 9.35 -5.63
N SER A 113 -14.01 8.70 -4.47
CA SER A 113 -15.24 8.00 -4.11
C SER A 113 -16.24 8.95 -3.43
N LYS A 114 -17.51 8.55 -3.41
CA LYS A 114 -18.56 9.27 -2.67
C LYS A 114 -18.31 9.31 -1.16
N LYS A 115 -17.52 8.37 -0.62
CA LYS A 115 -17.14 8.29 0.79
C LYS A 115 -15.88 9.10 1.11
N GLY A 116 -15.24 9.74 0.11
CA GLY A 116 -14.05 10.58 0.29
C GLY A 116 -12.72 9.88 0.10
N ALA A 117 -12.69 8.62 -0.33
CA ALA A 117 -11.45 7.95 -0.72
C ALA A 117 -10.87 8.58 -1.99
N GLN A 118 -9.53 8.67 -2.10
CA GLN A 118 -8.87 9.44 -3.14
C GLN A 118 -7.67 8.73 -3.75
N GLY A 119 -7.46 8.97 -5.05
CA GLY A 119 -6.28 8.59 -5.80
C GLY A 119 -6.25 7.13 -6.23
N LEU A 120 -5.07 6.69 -6.69
CA LEU A 120 -4.86 5.36 -7.29
C LEU A 120 -5.27 4.20 -6.38
N MET A 121 -4.94 4.29 -5.10
CA MET A 121 -5.20 3.26 -4.09
C MET A 121 -6.37 3.61 -3.17
N GLN A 122 -7.18 4.63 -3.53
CA GLN A 122 -8.40 5.05 -2.83
C GLN A 122 -8.21 5.22 -1.32
N LEU A 123 -7.19 5.98 -0.92
CA LEU A 123 -6.93 6.23 0.49
C LEU A 123 -7.97 7.19 1.07
N MET A 124 -8.55 6.81 2.21
CA MET A 124 -9.34 7.73 3.03
C MET A 124 -8.44 8.83 3.61
N PRO A 125 -8.92 10.06 3.81
CA PRO A 125 -8.10 11.18 4.30
C PRO A 125 -7.30 10.86 5.58
N ALA A 126 -7.93 10.22 6.55
CA ALA A 126 -7.25 9.80 7.79
C ALA A 126 -6.13 8.79 7.54
N THR A 127 -6.34 7.82 6.63
CA THR A 127 -5.33 6.85 6.22
C THR A 127 -4.20 7.54 5.47
N ALA A 128 -4.50 8.44 4.54
CA ALA A 128 -3.52 9.23 3.81
C ALA A 128 -2.58 9.98 4.78
N THR A 129 -3.16 10.73 5.72
CA THR A 129 -2.40 11.45 6.74
C THR A 129 -1.54 10.51 7.59
N ARG A 130 -2.11 9.38 8.06
CA ARG A 130 -1.40 8.39 8.89
C ARG A 130 -0.16 7.82 8.20
N PHE A 131 -0.21 7.65 6.87
CA PHE A 131 0.89 7.08 6.10
C PHE A 131 1.72 8.12 5.32
N GLY A 132 1.59 9.41 5.69
CA GLY A 132 2.46 10.50 5.22
C GLY A 132 2.15 10.96 3.78
N VAL A 133 0.90 10.84 3.34
CA VAL A 133 0.44 11.34 2.04
C VAL A 133 -0.11 12.75 2.19
N ASN A 134 0.60 13.75 1.68
CA ASN A 134 0.19 15.15 1.72
C ASN A 134 -0.79 15.51 0.59
N ASP A 135 -0.57 14.95 -0.60
CA ASP A 135 -1.50 15.07 -1.74
C ASP A 135 -1.96 13.67 -2.19
N PRO A 136 -3.16 13.23 -1.77
CA PRO A 136 -3.70 11.94 -2.15
C PRO A 136 -4.00 11.80 -3.65
N LEU A 137 -4.02 12.90 -4.40
CA LEU A 137 -4.20 12.89 -5.85
C LEU A 137 -2.87 12.91 -6.61
N ASN A 138 -1.74 13.05 -5.90
CA ASN A 138 -0.43 12.80 -6.45
C ASN A 138 -0.23 11.28 -6.55
N PRO A 139 -0.06 10.73 -7.75
CA PRO A 139 -0.03 9.27 -7.94
C PRO A 139 1.13 8.59 -7.21
N MET A 140 2.31 9.24 -7.16
CA MET A 140 3.48 8.68 -6.48
C MET A 140 3.29 8.64 -4.97
N GLN A 141 2.81 9.73 -4.36
CA GLN A 141 2.52 9.77 -2.93
C GLN A 141 1.41 8.79 -2.55
N ASN A 142 0.39 8.67 -3.38
CA ASN A 142 -0.74 7.78 -3.12
C ASN A 142 -0.31 6.31 -3.11
N VAL A 143 0.50 5.88 -4.10
CA VAL A 143 1.07 4.52 -4.16
C VAL A 143 2.00 4.26 -2.98
N GLU A 144 2.86 5.22 -2.63
CA GLU A 144 3.76 5.12 -1.48
C GLU A 144 2.99 4.91 -0.16
N GLY A 145 1.97 5.75 0.11
CA GLY A 145 1.13 5.63 1.30
C GLY A 145 0.31 4.35 1.33
N GLY A 146 -0.26 3.96 0.18
CA GLY A 146 -1.02 2.72 0.05
C GLY A 146 -0.17 1.48 0.27
N ALA A 147 1.06 1.45 -0.22
CA ALA A 147 2.00 0.36 0.02
C ALA A 147 2.42 0.27 1.50
N LYS A 148 2.66 1.40 2.18
CA LYS A 148 2.89 1.44 3.63
C LYS A 148 1.71 0.88 4.41
N TYR A 149 0.49 1.24 4.01
CA TYR A 149 -0.73 0.71 4.62
C TYR A 149 -0.88 -0.79 4.39
N LEU A 150 -0.64 -1.29 3.16
CA LEU A 150 -0.63 -2.72 2.88
C LEU A 150 0.41 -3.47 3.73
N ARG A 151 1.63 -2.95 3.85
CA ARG A 151 2.68 -3.57 4.69
C ARG A 151 2.26 -3.61 6.16
N TYR A 152 1.70 -2.50 6.67
CA TYR A 152 1.17 -2.46 8.02
C TYR A 152 0.11 -3.56 8.26
N LEU A 153 -0.84 -3.71 7.33
CA LEU A 153 -1.89 -4.73 7.44
C LEU A 153 -1.36 -6.15 7.28
N LEU A 154 -0.40 -6.38 6.37
CA LEU A 154 0.28 -7.67 6.23
C LEU A 154 0.98 -8.08 7.54
N ASN A 155 1.64 -7.14 8.21
CA ASN A 155 2.26 -7.40 9.50
C ASN A 155 1.22 -7.63 10.61
N LEU A 156 0.10 -6.90 10.59
CA LEU A 156 -0.97 -7.03 11.58
C LEU A 156 -1.67 -8.40 11.52
N TYR A 157 -1.75 -9.00 10.33
CA TYR A 157 -2.44 -10.27 10.08
C TYR A 157 -1.49 -11.39 9.66
N ASP A 158 -0.21 -11.36 10.07
CA ASP A 158 0.77 -12.42 9.82
C ASP A 158 0.84 -12.88 8.35
N ASN A 159 0.74 -11.91 7.43
CA ASN A 159 0.66 -12.11 5.97
C ASN A 159 -0.60 -12.85 5.48
N ASP A 160 -1.65 -12.99 6.28
CA ASP A 160 -2.95 -13.43 5.78
C ASP A 160 -3.50 -12.39 4.78
N LEU A 161 -3.44 -12.75 3.50
CA LEU A 161 -3.85 -11.87 2.41
C LEU A 161 -5.36 -11.58 2.43
N MET A 162 -6.18 -12.54 2.86
CA MET A 162 -7.64 -12.33 2.92
C MET A 162 -8.01 -11.32 3.99
N LEU A 163 -7.44 -11.45 5.18
CA LEU A 163 -7.64 -10.50 6.28
C LEU A 163 -7.03 -9.13 5.98
N THR A 164 -5.82 -9.11 5.37
CA THR A 164 -5.18 -7.88 4.89
C THR A 164 -6.10 -7.09 3.96
N LEU A 165 -6.63 -7.74 2.92
CA LEU A 165 -7.49 -7.09 1.93
C LEU A 165 -8.86 -6.71 2.52
N ALA A 166 -9.39 -7.54 3.42
CA ALA A 166 -10.61 -7.21 4.14
C ALA A 166 -10.44 -5.96 5.01
N ALA A 167 -9.32 -5.84 5.72
CA ALA A 167 -8.98 -4.67 6.53
C ALA A 167 -8.66 -3.44 5.67
N TYR A 168 -8.02 -3.62 4.52
CA TYR A 168 -7.78 -2.53 3.59
C TYR A 168 -9.09 -1.85 3.14
N ASN A 169 -10.10 -2.66 2.80
CA ASN A 169 -11.39 -2.18 2.33
C ASN A 169 -12.34 -1.74 3.45
N ALA A 170 -12.44 -2.52 4.53
CA ALA A 170 -13.42 -2.29 5.60
C ALA A 170 -12.84 -1.56 6.84
N GLY A 171 -11.53 -1.44 6.91
CA GLY A 171 -10.81 -0.97 8.09
C GLY A 171 -10.47 -2.10 9.08
N GLU A 172 -9.32 -1.97 9.76
CA GLU A 172 -8.84 -2.97 10.72
C GLU A 172 -9.80 -3.19 11.90
N GLN A 173 -10.52 -2.15 12.32
CA GLN A 173 -11.52 -2.25 13.39
C GLN A 173 -12.70 -3.13 13.00
N ALA A 174 -13.09 -3.14 11.73
CA ALA A 174 -14.16 -4.01 11.27
C ALA A 174 -13.73 -5.48 11.33
N VAL A 175 -12.53 -5.81 10.89
CA VAL A 175 -11.98 -7.18 10.94
C VAL A 175 -11.87 -7.65 12.40
N LEU A 176 -11.34 -6.79 13.29
CA LEU A 176 -11.26 -7.08 14.71
C LEU A 176 -12.64 -7.34 15.33
N LYS A 177 -13.64 -6.50 15.04
CA LYS A 177 -15.04 -6.65 15.52
C LYS A 177 -15.64 -8.00 15.13
N TYR A 178 -15.25 -8.56 13.99
CA TYR A 178 -15.70 -9.86 13.52
C TYR A 178 -14.74 -11.00 13.89
N GLY A 179 -13.91 -10.82 14.95
CA GLY A 179 -13.06 -11.88 15.50
C GLY A 179 -11.96 -12.33 14.51
N ASN A 180 -11.30 -11.38 13.85
CA ASN A 180 -10.29 -11.62 12.82
C ASN A 180 -10.82 -12.51 11.68
N ARG A 181 -11.99 -12.16 11.18
CA ARG A 181 -12.62 -12.77 10.01
C ARG A 181 -12.99 -11.69 9.00
N VAL A 182 -13.16 -12.09 7.76
CA VAL A 182 -13.66 -11.17 6.72
C VAL A 182 -15.07 -10.71 7.13
N PRO A 183 -15.29 -9.38 7.32
CA PRO A 183 -16.60 -8.87 7.69
C PRO A 183 -17.65 -9.20 6.63
N PRO A 184 -18.89 -9.58 7.00
CA PRO A 184 -19.94 -9.94 6.06
C PRO A 184 -20.57 -8.72 5.36
N TYR A 185 -19.76 -7.71 5.07
CA TYR A 185 -20.17 -6.55 4.30
C TYR A 185 -20.17 -6.89 2.82
N LYS A 186 -21.25 -6.64 2.12
CA LYS A 186 -21.40 -6.95 0.69
C LYS A 186 -20.22 -6.41 -0.14
N GLU A 187 -19.78 -5.20 0.14
CA GLU A 187 -18.63 -4.57 -0.53
C GLU A 187 -17.35 -5.39 -0.29
N THR A 188 -17.03 -5.68 0.97
CA THR A 188 -15.79 -6.40 1.35
C THR A 188 -15.78 -7.84 0.84
N MET A 189 -16.92 -8.53 0.91
CA MET A 189 -17.08 -9.90 0.39
C MET A 189 -16.87 -9.98 -1.12
N GLN A 190 -17.11 -8.90 -1.86
CA GLN A 190 -16.85 -8.81 -3.30
C GLN A 190 -15.43 -8.32 -3.60
N TYR A 191 -14.92 -7.42 -2.77
CA TYR A 191 -13.60 -6.80 -2.94
C TYR A 191 -12.46 -7.82 -2.81
N VAL A 192 -12.46 -8.59 -1.72
CA VAL A 192 -11.37 -9.52 -1.41
C VAL A 192 -11.11 -10.51 -2.57
N PRO A 193 -12.10 -11.29 -3.06
CA PRO A 193 -11.84 -12.19 -4.17
C PRO A 193 -11.49 -11.46 -5.48
N LYS A 194 -12.02 -10.25 -5.70
CA LYS A 194 -11.69 -9.45 -6.88
C LYS A 194 -10.21 -9.08 -6.93
N VAL A 195 -9.64 -8.59 -5.80
CA VAL A 195 -8.21 -8.26 -5.72
C VAL A 195 -7.34 -9.52 -5.82
N ILE A 196 -7.70 -10.60 -5.13
CA ILE A 196 -6.95 -11.87 -5.18
C ILE A 196 -6.88 -12.42 -6.61
N ASN A 197 -7.99 -12.42 -7.33
CA ASN A 197 -8.03 -12.90 -8.72
C ASN A 197 -7.17 -12.04 -9.64
N LYS A 198 -7.21 -10.71 -9.46
CA LYS A 198 -6.35 -9.78 -10.21
C LYS A 198 -4.88 -10.01 -9.89
N TYR A 199 -4.53 -10.12 -8.62
CA TYR A 199 -3.18 -10.41 -8.16
C TYR A 199 -2.60 -11.69 -8.78
N LYS A 200 -3.36 -12.79 -8.75
CA LYS A 200 -2.96 -14.05 -9.39
C LYS A 200 -2.72 -13.89 -10.89
N LYS A 201 -3.58 -13.14 -11.58
CA LYS A 201 -3.44 -12.87 -13.02
C LYS A 201 -2.16 -12.10 -13.34
N ILE A 202 -1.86 -11.04 -12.57
CA ILE A 202 -0.63 -10.24 -12.76
C ILE A 202 0.62 -11.09 -12.50
N LEU A 203 0.63 -11.90 -11.44
CA LEU A 203 1.74 -12.81 -11.15
C LEU A 203 2.02 -13.77 -12.31
N ALA A 204 0.98 -14.39 -12.86
CA ALA A 204 1.13 -15.30 -14.01
C ALA A 204 1.72 -14.57 -15.23
N GLN A 205 1.31 -13.34 -15.50
CA GLN A 205 1.84 -12.52 -16.60
C GLN A 205 3.31 -12.12 -16.39
N GLN A 206 3.73 -11.87 -15.13
CA GLN A 206 5.13 -11.56 -14.84
C GLN A 206 6.04 -12.78 -14.99
N GLN A 207 5.56 -13.99 -14.72
CA GLN A 207 6.32 -15.22 -14.92
C GLN A 207 6.55 -15.52 -16.39
N THR A 208 5.54 -15.31 -17.25
CA THR A 208 5.66 -15.54 -18.69
C THR A 208 6.61 -14.57 -19.41
N LYS A 209 6.83 -13.38 -18.86
CA LYS A 209 7.76 -12.39 -19.43
C LYS A 209 9.24 -12.65 -19.09
N LYS A 210 9.54 -13.58 -18.18
CA LYS A 210 10.90 -13.91 -17.74
C LYS A 210 11.51 -15.11 -18.48
N ILE A 211 10.75 -15.75 -19.35
CA ILE A 211 11.18 -16.84 -20.24
C ILE A 211 11.48 -16.27 -21.62
#